data_96adb99951d62f67aa617391b92161c8
#
_entry.id   96adb99951d62f67aa617391b92161c8
#
_cell.length_a   1.000
_cell.length_b   1.000
_cell.length_c   1.000
_cell.angle_alpha   90.00
_cell.angle_beta   90.00
_cell.angle_gamma   90.00
#
_symmetry.space_group_name_H-M   'P 1'
#
loop_
_entity.id
_entity.type
_entity.pdbx_description
1 polymer ?
#
loop_
_entity_poly.entity_id
_entity_poly.type
_entity_poly.pdbx_seq_one_letter_code
_entity_poly.pdbx_strand_id
1 'polypeptide(L)'
;MANDAPRIPPAPPPAPSTVDLEPRDPLRMVGIAGSPGVAFGPALVLGDFRTSFVRRHIPSAQIPSELERVKRAVQDAVQALRDVSVRMPKTLREASPILEAYEMMLADPTLHDLVERRIRREKKCAEWAVSEASDEIVAMFGPAEAKDNDAYILERRHDVAFVCDRLVRALVGDSAQHAVRLDAPMIVVARDLSPADTASMVREPALAFVTCVGTRTSHTSIMARALEIPAVVGVADALEHIRTGDMIVVDGLSGIVTVHPSEQVLREARLRSEQHLAFARRLLSARHEPCVTADGVHIALKANVELPAEAILAADHGAQGIGLYRTEFLYIDRTTQPTEDEQYEVYRAIIEAVSPDPVTLRTFDIGGDKFASSFQIPAEMNPALGLRAVRLALRQPEVFLTQLRAMLRASAHGDVRIMIPMVASVHEMREVRRLIAHAAEQLRVRGVSFKESIPLGMMIEVPAAAVMADVFAREADFFSVG
;
A
#
# COMPACT_ATOMS: atom_id res chain seq x y z
N MET A 1 0.78 -18.58 25.70
CA MET A 1 0.16 -17.30 26.09
C MET A 1 1.32 -16.30 26.28
N ALA A 2 1.73 -15.67 25.22
CA ALA A 2 2.78 -14.62 25.27
C ALA A 2 2.06 -13.28 25.34
N ASN A 3 2.39 -12.52 26.36
CA ASN A 3 1.84 -11.21 26.70
C ASN A 3 2.39 -10.17 25.72
N ASP A 4 1.69 -9.90 24.59
CA ASP A 4 1.96 -8.77 23.72
C ASP A 4 1.20 -7.54 24.25
N ALA A 5 1.87 -6.84 25.18
CA ALA A 5 1.44 -5.50 25.55
C ALA A 5 1.75 -4.51 24.40
N PRO A 6 0.90 -3.49 24.16
CA PRO A 6 1.12 -2.49 23.13
C PRO A 6 2.50 -1.85 23.29
N ARG A 7 3.28 -1.77 22.22
CA ARG A 7 4.64 -1.19 22.24
C ARG A 7 4.57 0.27 22.62
N ILE A 8 5.09 0.58 23.81
CA ILE A 8 5.36 1.97 24.20
C ILE A 8 6.56 2.42 23.36
N PRO A 9 6.46 3.51 22.59
CA PRO A 9 7.64 4.08 21.94
C PRO A 9 8.71 4.40 23.01
N PRO A 10 9.99 4.17 22.73
CA PRO A 10 11.07 4.46 23.67
C PRO A 10 11.06 5.93 24.06
N ALA A 11 11.41 6.21 25.32
CA ALA A 11 11.59 7.58 25.78
C ALA A 11 12.64 8.29 24.90
N PRO A 12 12.44 9.58 24.57
CA PRO A 12 13.38 10.32 23.75
C PRO A 12 14.78 10.31 24.40
N PRO A 13 15.84 10.17 23.57
CA PRO A 13 17.21 10.15 24.07
C PRO A 13 17.56 11.48 24.76
N PRO A 14 18.54 11.48 25.71
CA PRO A 14 19.09 12.71 26.23
C PRO A 14 19.68 13.55 25.10
N ALA A 15 19.49 14.87 25.16
CA ALA A 15 19.94 15.80 24.14
C ALA A 15 21.44 15.58 23.83
N PRO A 16 21.83 15.49 22.56
CA PRO A 16 23.22 15.39 22.17
C PRO A 16 23.99 16.62 22.66
N SER A 17 25.21 16.42 23.12
CA SER A 17 26.15 17.48 23.51
C SER A 17 26.28 18.50 22.36
N THR A 18 26.11 19.77 22.67
CA THR A 18 26.14 20.92 21.80
C THR A 18 27.36 20.92 20.87
N VAL A 19 27.12 20.63 19.60
CA VAL A 19 27.97 21.15 18.52
C VAL A 19 27.40 22.54 18.22
N ASP A 20 28.20 23.59 18.35
CA ASP A 20 27.86 24.97 18.04
C ASP A 20 27.50 25.08 16.52
N LEU A 21 26.25 24.87 16.20
CA LEU A 21 25.67 25.21 14.90
C LEU A 21 25.06 26.59 15.03
N GLU A 22 25.47 27.53 14.20
CA GLU A 22 24.82 28.84 14.10
C GLU A 22 23.30 28.68 14.01
N PRO A 23 22.51 29.49 14.72
CA PRO A 23 21.05 29.39 14.71
C PRO A 23 20.54 29.64 13.31
N ARG A 24 20.07 28.58 12.66
CA ARG A 24 19.34 28.67 11.39
C ARG A 24 17.88 29.01 11.68
N ASP A 25 17.31 29.89 10.87
CA ASP A 25 15.88 30.25 11.02
C ASP A 25 14.98 29.02 10.83
N PRO A 26 13.90 28.88 11.62
CA PRO A 26 12.96 27.78 11.49
C PRO A 26 12.32 27.79 10.10
N LEU A 27 12.49 26.71 9.34
CA LEU A 27 11.85 26.54 8.04
C LEU A 27 10.64 25.62 8.17
N ARG A 28 9.50 26.10 7.71
CA ARG A 28 8.25 25.33 7.67
C ARG A 28 7.96 24.85 6.25
N MET A 29 7.82 23.57 6.08
CA MET A 29 7.51 22.90 4.81
C MET A 29 6.14 22.25 4.89
N VAL A 30 5.43 22.23 3.78
CA VAL A 30 4.07 21.66 3.69
C VAL A 30 4.07 20.50 2.73
N GLY A 31 3.53 19.39 3.16
CA GLY A 31 3.28 18.19 2.39
C GLY A 31 1.85 17.68 2.61
N ILE A 32 1.67 16.41 2.38
CA ILE A 32 0.41 15.69 2.54
C ILE A 32 0.50 14.85 3.82
N ALA A 33 -0.53 14.91 4.66
CA ALA A 33 -0.68 14.04 5.83
C ALA A 33 -0.78 12.57 5.38
N GLY A 34 0.29 11.80 5.57
CA GLY A 34 0.40 10.39 5.17
C GLY A 34 -0.04 9.42 6.25
N SER A 35 0.42 9.65 7.48
CA SER A 35 0.05 8.87 8.67
C SER A 35 -0.03 9.80 9.89
N PRO A 36 -1.06 9.64 10.76
CA PRO A 36 -1.30 10.57 11.87
C PRO A 36 -0.25 10.45 12.98
N GLY A 37 -0.07 11.54 13.73
CA GLY A 37 0.82 11.63 14.88
C GLY A 37 1.78 12.80 14.76
N VAL A 38 2.48 13.10 15.86
CA VAL A 38 3.49 14.14 15.92
C VAL A 38 4.79 13.55 16.48
N ALA A 39 5.87 13.69 15.71
CA ALA A 39 7.20 13.26 16.12
C ALA A 39 8.21 14.39 15.98
N PHE A 40 9.28 14.33 16.77
CA PHE A 40 10.39 15.26 16.71
C PHE A 40 11.70 14.50 17.03
N GLY A 41 12.76 14.87 16.37
CA GLY A 41 14.04 14.20 16.53
C GLY A 41 15.04 14.58 15.44
N PRO A 42 16.23 13.99 15.48
CA PRO A 42 17.24 14.19 14.46
C PRO A 42 16.78 13.51 13.14
N ALA A 43 17.03 14.18 12.03
CA ALA A 43 16.77 13.64 10.69
C ALA A 43 17.89 12.67 10.29
N LEU A 44 17.51 11.59 9.63
CA LEU A 44 18.38 10.77 8.80
C LEU A 44 17.95 10.98 7.34
N VAL A 45 18.76 11.66 6.56
CA VAL A 45 18.53 11.85 5.15
C VAL A 45 19.08 10.65 4.39
N LEU A 46 18.17 9.88 3.83
CA LEU A 46 18.51 8.87 2.85
C LEU A 46 18.62 9.59 1.51
N GLY A 47 19.84 9.82 1.07
CA GLY A 47 20.14 10.62 -0.12
C GLY A 47 19.38 10.20 -1.38
N ASP A 48 19.42 11.03 -2.40
CA ASP A 48 18.87 10.69 -3.72
C ASP A 48 19.53 9.39 -4.17
N PHE A 49 18.78 8.30 -4.22
CA PHE A 49 19.25 6.93 -4.41
C PHE A 49 19.83 6.64 -5.80
N ARG A 50 20.22 7.66 -6.55
CA ARG A 50 21.07 7.45 -7.71
C ARG A 50 22.48 7.13 -7.22
N THR A 51 22.75 5.86 -7.07
CA THR A 51 24.07 5.34 -6.72
C THR A 51 25.11 5.98 -7.65
N SER A 52 26.01 6.78 -7.08
CA SER A 52 27.06 7.41 -7.87
C SER A 52 28.06 6.34 -8.34
N PHE A 53 28.22 6.22 -9.62
CA PHE A 53 29.19 5.32 -10.24
C PHE A 53 29.96 6.05 -11.32
N VAL A 54 31.16 5.55 -11.64
CA VAL A 54 32.00 6.13 -12.69
C VAL A 54 31.52 5.60 -14.05
N ARG A 55 31.02 6.49 -14.91
CA ARG A 55 30.69 6.17 -16.30
C ARG A 55 31.96 5.90 -17.07
N ARG A 56 32.15 4.67 -17.54
CA ARG A 56 33.33 4.26 -18.29
C ARG A 56 32.97 3.37 -19.47
N HIS A 57 33.73 3.50 -20.56
CA HIS A 57 33.69 2.52 -21.63
C HIS A 57 34.61 1.35 -21.31
N ILE A 58 34.23 0.16 -21.75
CA ILE A 58 34.95 -1.08 -21.51
C ILE A 58 35.60 -1.60 -22.81
N PRO A 59 36.75 -2.25 -22.74
CA PRO A 59 37.33 -2.97 -23.86
C PRO A 59 36.44 -4.16 -24.27
N SER A 60 36.43 -4.53 -25.55
CA SER A 60 35.62 -5.67 -26.03
C SER A 60 35.91 -6.96 -25.30
N ALA A 61 37.11 -7.19 -24.80
CA ALA A 61 37.49 -8.36 -24.00
C ALA A 61 36.79 -8.44 -22.64
N GLN A 62 36.31 -7.31 -22.10
CA GLN A 62 35.60 -7.27 -20.80
C GLN A 62 34.10 -7.46 -20.94
N ILE A 63 33.53 -7.48 -22.13
CA ILE A 63 32.08 -7.67 -22.35
C ILE A 63 31.54 -8.91 -21.63
N PRO A 64 32.15 -10.10 -21.75
CA PRO A 64 31.62 -11.28 -21.07
C PRO A 64 31.61 -11.14 -19.54
N SER A 65 32.63 -10.55 -18.96
CA SER A 65 32.72 -10.32 -17.51
C SER A 65 31.69 -9.31 -17.00
N GLU A 66 31.42 -8.24 -17.78
CA GLU A 66 30.39 -7.27 -17.41
C GLU A 66 28.98 -7.88 -17.47
N LEU A 67 28.68 -8.70 -18.47
CA LEU A 67 27.41 -9.42 -18.55
C LEU A 67 27.24 -10.40 -17.40
N GLU A 68 28.30 -11.07 -16.99
CA GLU A 68 28.25 -11.96 -15.82
C GLU A 68 28.07 -11.21 -14.51
N ARG A 69 28.65 -9.98 -14.40
CA ARG A 69 28.40 -9.09 -13.27
C ARG A 69 26.93 -8.71 -13.18
N VAL A 70 26.29 -8.34 -14.30
CA VAL A 70 24.85 -8.03 -14.33
C VAL A 70 24.02 -9.22 -13.85
N LYS A 71 24.29 -10.44 -14.34
CA LYS A 71 23.57 -11.63 -13.92
C LYS A 71 23.67 -11.89 -12.42
N ARG A 72 24.87 -11.75 -11.84
CA ARG A 72 25.07 -11.90 -10.39
C ARG A 72 24.33 -10.81 -9.62
N ALA A 73 24.43 -9.57 -10.07
CA ALA A 73 23.74 -8.46 -9.40
C ALA A 73 22.22 -8.62 -9.42
N VAL A 74 21.63 -9.16 -10.51
CA VAL A 74 20.20 -9.51 -10.55
C VAL A 74 19.88 -10.59 -9.52
N GLN A 75 20.69 -11.65 -9.43
CA GLN A 75 20.49 -12.72 -8.45
C GLN A 75 20.60 -12.20 -7.02
N ASP A 76 21.59 -11.36 -6.73
CA ASP A 76 21.78 -10.74 -5.42
C ASP A 76 20.62 -9.80 -5.05
N ALA A 77 20.14 -9.00 -6.01
CA ALA A 77 19.01 -8.11 -5.81
C ALA A 77 17.70 -8.88 -5.55
N VAL A 78 17.44 -9.95 -6.30
CA VAL A 78 16.28 -10.81 -6.09
C VAL A 78 16.37 -11.51 -4.73
N GLN A 79 17.55 -12.06 -4.37
CA GLN A 79 17.72 -12.71 -3.07
C GLN A 79 17.50 -11.73 -1.91
N ALA A 80 17.98 -10.51 -2.04
CA ALA A 80 17.76 -9.47 -1.03
C ALA A 80 16.28 -9.10 -0.87
N LEU A 81 15.47 -9.09 -1.97
CA LEU A 81 14.02 -8.88 -1.89
C LEU A 81 13.32 -10.05 -1.18
N ARG A 82 13.72 -11.28 -1.47
CA ARG A 82 13.19 -12.49 -0.79
C ARG A 82 13.53 -12.51 0.69
N ASP A 83 14.74 -12.13 1.06
CA ASP A 83 15.16 -12.04 2.46
C ASP A 83 14.33 -10.99 3.23
N VAL A 84 13.97 -9.87 2.60
CA VAL A 84 13.05 -8.89 3.17
C VAL A 84 11.67 -9.50 3.35
N SER A 85 11.11 -10.16 2.33
CA SER A 85 9.81 -10.82 2.39
C SER A 85 9.72 -11.85 3.54
N VAL A 86 10.76 -12.67 3.71
CA VAL A 86 10.83 -13.67 4.81
C VAL A 86 10.90 -13.01 6.18
N ARG A 87 11.59 -11.87 6.29
CA ARG A 87 11.78 -11.14 7.57
C ARG A 87 10.61 -10.23 7.92
N MET A 88 9.69 -9.97 6.99
CA MET A 88 8.52 -9.13 7.22
C MET A 88 7.65 -9.65 8.38
N PRO A 89 7.17 -8.75 9.26
CA PRO A 89 6.12 -9.07 10.22
C PRO A 89 4.88 -9.61 9.50
N LYS A 90 4.09 -10.43 10.18
CA LYS A 90 2.84 -10.97 9.61
C LYS A 90 1.89 -9.87 9.12
N THR A 91 1.86 -8.74 9.81
CA THR A 91 1.08 -7.53 9.48
C THR A 91 1.49 -6.84 8.19
N LEU A 92 2.69 -7.14 7.66
CA LEU A 92 3.22 -6.53 6.44
C LEU A 92 3.43 -7.53 5.29
N ARG A 93 3.09 -8.82 5.49
CA ARG A 93 3.24 -9.85 4.45
C ARG A 93 2.45 -9.57 3.17
N GLU A 94 1.52 -8.65 3.22
CA GLU A 94 0.70 -8.24 2.09
C GLU A 94 1.37 -7.22 1.18
N ALA A 95 2.46 -6.62 1.62
CA ALA A 95 3.39 -5.96 0.72
C ALA A 95 4.24 -6.98 -0.10
N SER A 96 4.09 -8.30 0.17
CA SER A 96 4.75 -9.37 -0.59
C SER A 96 4.48 -9.31 -2.10
N PRO A 97 3.26 -9.06 -2.59
CA PRO A 97 3.01 -8.93 -4.03
C PRO A 97 3.80 -7.81 -4.70
N ILE A 98 4.10 -6.73 -3.97
CA ILE A 98 4.93 -5.63 -4.50
C ILE A 98 6.39 -6.09 -4.62
N LEU A 99 6.88 -6.85 -3.64
CA LEU A 99 8.23 -7.42 -3.71
C LEU A 99 8.33 -8.45 -4.84
N GLU A 100 7.28 -9.26 -5.05
CA GLU A 100 7.17 -10.20 -6.17
C GLU A 100 7.15 -9.45 -7.51
N ALA A 101 6.43 -8.32 -7.61
CA ALA A 101 6.44 -7.47 -8.79
C ALA A 101 7.86 -6.91 -9.07
N TYR A 102 8.58 -6.51 -8.03
CA TYR A 102 9.98 -6.07 -8.17
C TYR A 102 10.91 -7.21 -8.60
N GLU A 103 10.72 -8.44 -8.10
CA GLU A 103 11.43 -9.63 -8.59
C GLU A 103 11.14 -9.86 -10.08
N MET A 104 9.88 -9.75 -10.50
CA MET A 104 9.48 -9.88 -11.91
C MET A 104 10.11 -8.78 -12.79
N MET A 105 10.15 -7.53 -12.33
CA MET A 105 10.81 -6.43 -13.04
C MET A 105 12.31 -6.67 -13.19
N LEU A 106 12.98 -7.17 -12.15
CA LEU A 106 14.40 -7.56 -12.22
C LEU A 106 14.65 -8.70 -13.20
N ALA A 107 13.68 -9.57 -13.43
CA ALA A 107 13.75 -10.69 -14.37
C ALA A 107 13.21 -10.34 -15.77
N ASP A 108 12.75 -9.10 -16.01
CA ASP A 108 12.09 -8.71 -17.26
C ASP A 108 13.08 -8.79 -18.45
N PRO A 109 12.75 -9.55 -19.50
CA PRO A 109 13.57 -9.65 -20.69
C PRO A 109 13.89 -8.30 -21.35
N THR A 110 12.95 -7.36 -21.31
CA THR A 110 13.12 -6.02 -21.90
C THR A 110 14.27 -5.25 -21.24
N LEU A 111 14.33 -5.29 -19.89
CA LEU A 111 15.43 -4.69 -19.15
C LEU A 111 16.77 -5.36 -19.50
N HIS A 112 16.78 -6.68 -19.52
CA HIS A 112 18.00 -7.47 -19.85
C HIS A 112 18.48 -7.19 -21.25
N ASP A 113 17.61 -7.17 -22.26
CA ASP A 113 17.96 -6.90 -23.66
C ASP A 113 18.50 -5.49 -23.85
N LEU A 114 17.92 -4.50 -23.17
CA LEU A 114 18.39 -3.13 -23.19
C LEU A 114 19.79 -2.99 -22.58
N VAL A 115 20.02 -3.62 -21.43
CA VAL A 115 21.33 -3.60 -20.76
C VAL A 115 22.39 -4.34 -21.60
N GLU A 116 22.06 -5.55 -22.08
CA GLU A 116 22.97 -6.34 -22.91
C GLU A 116 23.36 -5.60 -24.22
N ARG A 117 22.37 -4.96 -24.88
CA ARG A 117 22.59 -4.14 -26.07
C ARG A 117 23.62 -3.03 -25.82
N ARG A 118 23.51 -2.30 -24.70
CA ARG A 118 24.42 -1.22 -24.33
C ARG A 118 25.82 -1.72 -24.00
N ILE A 119 25.92 -2.82 -23.27
CA ILE A 119 27.23 -3.40 -22.96
C ILE A 119 27.92 -3.91 -24.23
N ARG A 120 27.20 -4.63 -25.12
CA ARG A 120 27.80 -5.24 -26.32
C ARG A 120 28.09 -4.22 -27.41
N ARG A 121 27.14 -3.32 -27.70
CA ARG A 121 27.25 -2.41 -28.85
C ARG A 121 27.90 -1.10 -28.47
N GLU A 122 27.56 -0.56 -27.32
CA GLU A 122 28.04 0.75 -26.89
C GLU A 122 29.26 0.66 -25.95
N LYS A 123 29.65 -0.56 -25.57
CA LYS A 123 30.80 -0.84 -24.70
C LYS A 123 30.78 -0.04 -23.39
N LYS A 124 29.61 0.12 -22.79
CA LYS A 124 29.41 0.76 -21.50
C LYS A 124 29.60 -0.25 -20.36
N CYS A 125 30.10 0.21 -19.21
CA CYS A 125 30.11 -0.62 -17.99
C CYS A 125 28.70 -0.99 -17.55
N ALA A 126 28.55 -2.02 -16.75
CA ALA A 126 27.26 -2.54 -16.33
C ALA A 126 26.39 -1.50 -15.63
N GLU A 127 26.95 -0.71 -14.71
CA GLU A 127 26.26 0.33 -13.97
C GLU A 127 25.65 1.40 -14.90
N TRP A 128 26.45 1.84 -15.87
CA TRP A 128 26.00 2.84 -16.85
C TRP A 128 24.92 2.27 -17.77
N ALA A 129 25.09 1.05 -18.23
CA ALA A 129 24.12 0.37 -19.07
C ALA A 129 22.77 0.19 -18.38
N VAL A 130 22.74 -0.17 -17.09
CA VAL A 130 21.51 -0.30 -16.28
C VAL A 130 20.86 1.07 -16.06
N SER A 131 21.64 2.10 -15.71
CA SER A 131 21.12 3.46 -15.50
C SER A 131 20.40 4.00 -16.74
N GLU A 132 21.00 3.89 -17.92
CA GLU A 132 20.37 4.34 -19.17
C GLU A 132 19.21 3.44 -19.63
N ALA A 133 19.24 2.13 -19.32
CA ALA A 133 18.11 1.25 -19.58
C ALA A 133 16.89 1.68 -18.71
N SER A 134 17.14 2.03 -17.46
CA SER A 134 16.13 2.62 -16.58
C SER A 134 15.54 3.89 -17.17
N ASP A 135 16.37 4.84 -17.59
CA ASP A 135 15.91 6.11 -18.16
C ASP A 135 15.08 5.88 -19.44
N GLU A 136 15.47 4.92 -20.31
CA GLU A 136 14.72 4.55 -21.52
C GLU A 136 13.36 3.93 -21.19
N ILE A 137 13.30 2.98 -20.24
CA ILE A 137 12.04 2.35 -19.82
C ILE A 137 11.12 3.39 -19.18
N VAL A 138 11.65 4.24 -18.29
CA VAL A 138 10.89 5.33 -17.64
C VAL A 138 10.35 6.32 -18.69
N ALA A 139 11.10 6.63 -19.73
CA ALA A 139 10.65 7.50 -20.82
C ALA A 139 9.51 6.90 -21.66
N MET A 140 9.40 5.57 -21.75
CA MET A 140 8.29 4.88 -22.45
C MET A 140 6.93 5.16 -21.80
N PHE A 141 6.89 5.52 -20.51
CA PHE A 141 5.67 5.90 -19.79
C PHE A 141 5.23 7.36 -20.06
N GLY A 142 5.89 8.08 -20.97
CA GLY A 142 5.54 9.46 -21.38
C GLY A 142 6.16 10.56 -20.51
N PRO A 143 6.03 11.85 -20.91
CA PRO A 143 6.61 12.97 -20.18
C PRO A 143 5.91 13.19 -18.83
N ALA A 144 6.67 13.59 -17.80
CA ALA A 144 6.16 13.82 -16.44
C ALA A 144 5.15 14.99 -16.34
N GLU A 145 5.11 15.87 -17.33
CA GLU A 145 4.33 17.11 -17.34
C GLU A 145 3.01 17.01 -18.14
N ALA A 146 2.66 15.83 -18.66
CA ALA A 146 1.39 15.65 -19.35
C ALA A 146 0.23 15.85 -18.38
N LYS A 147 -0.71 16.75 -18.72
CA LYS A 147 -1.86 17.14 -17.87
C LYS A 147 -2.82 15.99 -17.48
N ASP A 148 -2.66 14.83 -18.10
CA ASP A 148 -3.42 13.59 -17.82
C ASP A 148 -2.52 12.49 -17.23
N ASN A 149 -1.42 12.87 -16.55
CA ASN A 149 -0.54 11.88 -15.93
C ASN A 149 -1.24 11.25 -14.73
N ASP A 150 -1.79 10.09 -15.00
CA ASP A 150 -2.37 9.19 -14.02
C ASP A 150 -1.35 8.91 -12.89
N ALA A 151 -1.78 9.03 -11.64
CA ALA A 151 -0.95 8.74 -10.47
C ALA A 151 -0.28 7.36 -10.57
N TYR A 152 -0.94 6.41 -11.22
CA TYR A 152 -0.44 5.07 -11.54
C TYR A 152 0.80 5.07 -12.44
N ILE A 153 0.78 5.86 -13.55
CA ILE A 153 1.94 5.94 -14.46
C ILE A 153 3.15 6.52 -13.73
N LEU A 154 2.93 7.52 -12.88
CA LEU A 154 3.98 8.09 -12.04
C LEU A 154 4.55 7.04 -11.06
N GLU A 155 3.69 6.26 -10.43
CA GLU A 155 4.09 5.20 -9.49
C GLU A 155 4.91 4.13 -10.21
N ARG A 156 4.49 3.66 -11.40
CA ARG A 156 5.25 2.69 -12.20
C ARG A 156 6.62 3.21 -12.66
N ARG A 157 6.71 4.49 -12.99
CA ARG A 157 8.01 5.12 -13.29
C ARG A 157 8.94 5.05 -12.08
N HIS A 158 8.40 5.29 -10.89
CA HIS A 158 9.14 5.20 -9.63
C HIS A 158 9.58 3.76 -9.35
N ASP A 159 8.69 2.78 -9.54
CA ASP A 159 9.00 1.36 -9.34
C ASP A 159 10.18 0.90 -10.23
N VAL A 160 10.14 1.23 -11.53
CA VAL A 160 11.23 0.90 -12.46
C VAL A 160 12.54 1.58 -12.06
N ALA A 161 12.49 2.87 -11.73
CA ALA A 161 13.67 3.61 -11.29
C ALA A 161 14.26 3.00 -10.01
N PHE A 162 13.41 2.62 -9.06
CA PHE A 162 13.80 1.96 -7.81
C PHE A 162 14.46 0.60 -8.04
N VAL A 163 13.85 -0.27 -8.85
CA VAL A 163 14.37 -1.61 -9.16
C VAL A 163 15.73 -1.52 -9.86
N CYS A 164 15.86 -0.60 -10.82
CA CYS A 164 17.11 -0.39 -11.54
C CYS A 164 18.21 0.21 -10.65
N ASP A 165 17.87 1.14 -9.74
CA ASP A 165 18.85 1.66 -8.77
C ASP A 165 19.34 0.57 -7.83
N ARG A 166 18.45 -0.32 -7.38
CA ARG A 166 18.82 -1.48 -6.57
C ARG A 166 19.79 -2.40 -7.30
N LEU A 167 19.58 -2.58 -8.62
CA LEU A 167 20.51 -3.35 -9.46
C LEU A 167 21.87 -2.64 -9.59
N VAL A 168 21.89 -1.32 -9.74
CA VAL A 168 23.14 -0.53 -9.77
C VAL A 168 23.90 -0.67 -8.44
N ARG A 169 23.22 -0.62 -7.31
CA ARG A 169 23.84 -0.86 -5.98
C ARG A 169 24.47 -2.24 -5.87
N ALA A 170 23.76 -3.25 -6.32
CA ALA A 170 24.30 -4.61 -6.36
C ALA A 170 25.56 -4.71 -7.23
N LEU A 171 25.61 -3.98 -8.36
CA LEU A 171 26.77 -3.89 -9.23
C LEU A 171 27.98 -3.17 -8.61
N VAL A 172 27.73 -2.13 -7.83
CA VAL A 172 28.79 -1.35 -7.14
C VAL A 172 29.35 -2.12 -5.95
N GLY A 173 28.67 -3.17 -5.49
CA GLY A 173 29.09 -3.98 -4.35
C GLY A 173 28.54 -3.51 -3.00
N ASP A 174 27.57 -2.57 -3.03
CA ASP A 174 26.92 -2.01 -1.84
C ASP A 174 25.70 -2.83 -1.38
N SER A 175 25.57 -4.03 -1.97
CA SER A 175 24.36 -4.85 -1.92
C SER A 175 24.12 -5.61 -0.60
N ALA A 176 25.09 -5.65 0.32
CA ALA A 176 24.97 -6.60 1.41
C ALA A 176 24.71 -6.00 2.81
N GLN A 177 24.76 -4.67 3.01
CA GLN A 177 24.78 -4.14 4.38
C GLN A 177 23.97 -2.87 4.69
N HIS A 178 23.25 -2.28 3.74
CA HIS A 178 22.41 -1.13 4.06
C HIS A 178 20.90 -1.46 3.98
N ALA A 179 20.44 -2.45 4.71
CA ALA A 179 19.26 -2.22 5.52
C ALA A 179 19.63 -1.00 6.40
N VAL A 180 18.92 0.11 6.22
CA VAL A 180 19.17 1.34 6.97
C VAL A 180 19.16 0.97 8.45
N ARG A 181 20.33 0.83 9.08
CA ARG A 181 20.40 0.63 10.53
C ARG A 181 20.29 1.99 11.18
N LEU A 182 19.22 2.16 11.92
CA LEU A 182 19.05 3.32 12.79
C LEU A 182 19.71 2.99 14.13
N ASP A 183 20.91 3.50 14.34
CA ASP A 183 21.63 3.31 15.63
C ASP A 183 20.95 4.06 16.79
N ALA A 184 20.03 4.96 16.49
CA ALA A 184 19.23 5.74 17.44
C ALA A 184 17.85 6.09 16.85
N PRO A 185 16.87 6.52 17.70
CA PRO A 185 15.59 7.03 17.22
C PRO A 185 15.77 8.26 16.31
N MET A 186 15.39 8.16 15.03
CA MET A 186 15.57 9.19 14.02
C MET A 186 14.32 9.35 13.13
N ILE A 187 14.19 10.51 12.53
CA ILE A 187 13.19 10.78 11.50
C ILE A 187 13.82 10.53 10.14
N VAL A 188 13.25 9.62 9.38
CA VAL A 188 13.76 9.23 8.06
C VAL A 188 13.23 10.20 7.00
N VAL A 189 14.14 10.83 6.28
CA VAL A 189 13.84 11.75 5.17
C VAL A 189 14.40 11.16 3.89
N ALA A 190 13.54 10.93 2.91
CA ALA A 190 13.92 10.32 1.64
C ALA A 190 13.19 10.98 0.47
N ARG A 191 13.66 10.72 -0.76
CA ARG A 191 12.87 11.09 -1.94
C ARG A 191 11.58 10.29 -2.02
N ASP A 192 11.70 8.98 -1.84
CA ASP A 192 10.61 8.02 -1.69
C ASP A 192 11.10 6.86 -0.81
N LEU A 193 10.19 6.11 -0.24
CA LEU A 193 10.48 4.91 0.54
C LEU A 193 9.76 3.72 -0.06
N SER A 194 10.54 2.72 -0.46
CA SER A 194 9.94 1.47 -0.92
C SER A 194 9.34 0.67 0.24
N PRO A 195 8.42 -0.25 -0.04
CA PRO A 195 7.93 -1.20 0.94
C PRO A 195 9.05 -2.01 1.61
N ALA A 196 10.11 -2.34 0.85
CA ALA A 196 11.26 -3.06 1.37
C ALA A 196 12.07 -2.23 2.37
N ASP A 197 12.28 -0.93 2.08
CA ASP A 197 12.97 -0.02 2.99
C ASP A 197 12.15 0.18 4.26
N THR A 198 10.85 0.49 4.12
CA THR A 198 9.94 0.69 5.24
C THR A 198 9.83 -0.57 6.12
N ALA A 199 9.73 -1.76 5.51
CA ALA A 199 9.67 -3.02 6.23
C ALA A 199 10.96 -3.35 6.98
N SER A 200 12.12 -2.96 6.45
CA SER A 200 13.41 -3.13 7.14
C SER A 200 13.52 -2.26 8.39
N MET A 201 12.88 -1.08 8.38
CA MET A 201 12.88 -0.11 9.49
C MET A 201 11.89 -0.45 10.62
N VAL A 202 11.01 -1.45 10.44
CA VAL A 202 10.04 -1.86 11.48
C VAL A 202 10.72 -2.30 12.80
N ARG A 203 11.91 -2.84 12.72
CA ARG A 203 12.69 -3.29 13.89
C ARG A 203 13.58 -2.20 14.48
N GLU A 204 13.62 -1.04 13.86
CA GLU A 204 14.50 0.05 14.19
C GLU A 204 13.67 1.28 14.61
N PRO A 205 14.19 2.15 15.47
CA PRO A 205 13.40 3.22 16.07
C PRO A 205 13.19 4.40 15.10
N ALA A 206 12.51 4.18 13.97
CA ALA A 206 12.04 5.26 13.12
C ALA A 206 10.94 6.04 13.85
N LEU A 207 11.18 7.35 14.08
CA LEU A 207 10.25 8.24 14.76
C LEU A 207 9.15 8.75 13.82
N ALA A 208 9.49 9.02 12.57
CA ALA A 208 8.58 9.46 11.52
C ALA A 208 9.21 9.27 10.14
N PHE A 209 8.37 9.37 9.10
CA PHE A 209 8.78 9.39 7.70
C PHE A 209 8.46 10.74 7.04
N VAL A 210 9.38 11.25 6.23
CA VAL A 210 9.19 12.41 5.36
C VAL A 210 9.65 12.03 3.97
N THR A 211 8.77 12.18 2.95
CA THR A 211 9.14 11.90 1.56
C THR A 211 8.89 13.09 0.64
N CYS A 212 9.77 13.27 -0.37
CA CYS A 212 9.60 14.36 -1.35
C CYS A 212 8.43 14.10 -2.29
N VAL A 213 8.13 12.84 -2.57
CA VAL A 213 7.01 12.41 -3.41
C VAL A 213 6.04 11.56 -2.60
N GLY A 214 4.87 11.32 -3.16
CA GLY A 214 3.85 10.46 -2.57
C GLY A 214 2.51 11.18 -2.37
N THR A 215 1.48 10.37 -2.18
CA THR A 215 0.09 10.76 -1.91
C THR A 215 -0.40 10.06 -0.65
N ARG A 216 -1.64 10.33 -0.24
CA ARG A 216 -2.27 9.58 0.87
C ARG A 216 -2.37 8.08 0.62
N THR A 217 -2.38 7.67 -0.63
CA THR A 217 -2.49 6.28 -1.09
C THR A 217 -1.14 5.69 -1.51
N SER A 218 -0.03 6.43 -1.41
CA SER A 218 1.30 5.89 -1.71
C SER A 218 1.70 4.77 -0.75
N HIS A 219 2.56 3.88 -1.20
CA HIS A 219 3.08 2.76 -0.40
C HIS A 219 3.64 3.23 0.95
N THR A 220 4.42 4.33 0.96
CA THR A 220 4.95 4.92 2.19
C THR A 220 3.85 5.31 3.17
N SER A 221 2.76 5.95 2.69
CA SER A 221 1.64 6.35 3.54
C SER A 221 0.87 5.15 4.10
N ILE A 222 0.64 4.14 3.28
CA ILE A 222 -0.05 2.89 3.68
C ILE A 222 0.76 2.17 4.74
N MET A 223 2.06 1.97 4.49
CA MET A 223 2.97 1.30 5.42
C MET A 223 3.13 2.07 6.73
N ALA A 224 3.26 3.40 6.67
CA ALA A 224 3.37 4.24 7.85
C ALA A 224 2.12 4.14 8.75
N ARG A 225 0.92 4.11 8.16
CA ARG A 225 -0.33 3.89 8.91
C ARG A 225 -0.40 2.50 9.53
N ALA A 226 -0.04 1.46 8.78
CA ALA A 226 -0.01 0.09 9.28
C ALA A 226 1.00 -0.11 10.43
N LEU A 227 2.03 0.72 10.49
CA LEU A 227 3.06 0.73 11.53
C LEU A 227 2.78 1.73 12.66
N GLU A 228 1.72 2.54 12.53
CA GLU A 228 1.40 3.65 13.45
C GLU A 228 2.56 4.66 13.61
N ILE A 229 3.35 4.87 12.54
CA ILE A 229 4.45 5.82 12.50
C ILE A 229 3.97 7.11 11.81
N PRO A 230 4.15 8.31 12.42
CA PRO A 230 3.80 9.58 11.78
C PRO A 230 4.49 9.74 10.42
N ALA A 231 3.75 10.23 9.40
CA ALA A 231 4.35 10.45 8.09
C ALA A 231 3.77 11.68 7.39
N VAL A 232 4.66 12.43 6.74
CA VAL A 232 4.34 13.52 5.81
C VAL A 232 4.99 13.21 4.47
N VAL A 233 4.16 13.13 3.43
CA VAL A 233 4.62 12.78 2.07
C VAL A 233 4.41 13.97 1.12
N GLY A 234 5.09 13.95 -0.04
CA GLY A 234 4.95 15.04 -1.03
C GLY A 234 5.58 16.36 -0.60
N VAL A 235 6.61 16.34 0.24
CA VAL A 235 7.39 17.52 0.64
C VAL A 235 8.49 17.73 -0.40
N ALA A 236 8.19 18.39 -1.52
CA ALA A 236 9.02 18.43 -2.72
C ALA A 236 10.51 18.75 -2.46
N ASP A 237 10.77 19.77 -1.64
CA ASP A 237 12.10 20.32 -1.41
C ASP A 237 12.78 19.79 -0.12
N ALA A 238 12.25 18.70 0.48
CA ALA A 238 12.77 18.19 1.75
C ALA A 238 14.27 17.87 1.71
N LEU A 239 14.75 17.23 0.64
CA LEU A 239 16.16 16.87 0.48
C LEU A 239 17.10 18.07 0.20
N GLU A 240 16.55 19.19 -0.21
CA GLU A 240 17.34 20.43 -0.43
C GLU A 240 17.61 21.14 0.91
N HIS A 241 16.68 21.08 1.84
CA HIS A 241 16.68 21.86 3.06
C HIS A 241 17.03 21.07 4.32
N ILE A 242 16.83 19.75 4.34
CA ILE A 242 17.10 18.89 5.48
C ILE A 242 18.44 18.16 5.29
N ARG A 243 19.25 18.12 6.34
CA ARG A 243 20.52 17.37 6.42
C ARG A 243 20.44 16.34 7.54
N THR A 244 21.20 15.26 7.40
CA THR A 244 21.34 14.27 8.49
C THR A 244 21.87 14.95 9.74
N GLY A 245 21.18 14.73 10.86
CA GLY A 245 21.46 15.35 12.15
C GLY A 245 20.62 16.62 12.44
N ASP A 246 19.97 17.22 11.45
CA ASP A 246 19.10 18.37 11.69
C ASP A 246 17.94 17.98 12.61
N MET A 247 17.65 18.81 13.62
CA MET A 247 16.45 18.65 14.44
C MET A 247 15.22 19.06 13.64
N ILE A 248 14.24 18.15 13.50
CA ILE A 248 12.99 18.41 12.79
C ILE A 248 11.77 17.99 13.60
N VAL A 249 10.65 18.60 13.32
CA VAL A 249 9.31 18.23 13.79
C VAL A 249 8.48 17.78 12.62
N VAL A 250 7.84 16.62 12.71
CA VAL A 250 6.93 16.06 11.72
C VAL A 250 5.53 15.98 12.33
N ASP A 251 4.59 16.71 11.75
CA ASP A 251 3.18 16.70 12.13
C ASP A 251 2.38 15.99 11.03
N GLY A 252 2.21 14.68 11.19
CA GLY A 252 1.45 13.83 10.27
C GLY A 252 -0.07 14.05 10.31
N LEU A 253 -0.59 14.85 11.27
CA LEU A 253 -2.00 15.25 11.32
C LEU A 253 -2.27 16.41 10.37
N SER A 254 -1.37 17.40 10.33
CA SER A 254 -1.51 18.61 9.52
C SER A 254 -0.70 18.58 8.20
N GLY A 255 0.19 17.59 8.01
CA GLY A 255 1.07 17.52 6.84
C GLY A 255 2.20 18.55 6.87
N ILE A 256 2.70 18.91 8.05
CA ILE A 256 3.71 19.95 8.22
C ILE A 256 5.01 19.36 8.74
N VAL A 257 6.13 19.78 8.13
CA VAL A 257 7.49 19.51 8.61
C VAL A 257 8.14 20.83 8.98
N THR A 258 8.70 20.94 10.17
CA THR A 258 9.46 22.12 10.63
C THR A 258 10.91 21.75 10.86
N VAL A 259 11.79 22.39 10.11
CA VAL A 259 13.26 22.20 10.17
C VAL A 259 13.83 23.26 11.10
N HIS A 260 14.84 22.90 11.91
CA HIS A 260 15.45 23.76 12.92
C HIS A 260 14.40 24.46 13.84
N PRO A 261 13.49 23.67 14.46
CA PRO A 261 12.42 24.23 15.28
C PRO A 261 12.98 24.99 16.47
N SER A 262 12.36 26.15 16.79
CA SER A 262 12.68 26.86 18.02
C SER A 262 12.31 26.00 19.24
N GLU A 263 12.87 26.35 20.39
CA GLU A 263 12.52 25.72 21.69
C GLU A 263 11.01 25.75 21.99
N GLN A 264 10.34 26.81 21.57
CA GLN A 264 8.89 26.92 21.73
C GLN A 264 8.18 25.89 20.84
N VAL A 265 8.54 25.76 19.56
CA VAL A 265 7.95 24.79 18.63
C VAL A 265 8.19 23.36 19.12
N LEU A 266 9.38 23.07 19.67
CA LEU A 266 9.67 21.77 20.25
C LEU A 266 8.80 21.46 21.49
N ARG A 267 8.58 22.44 22.38
CA ARG A 267 7.67 22.27 23.52
C ARG A 267 6.22 22.01 23.07
N GLU A 268 5.75 22.76 22.08
CA GLU A 268 4.42 22.57 21.50
C GLU A 268 4.28 21.21 20.82
N ALA A 269 5.31 20.76 20.10
CA ALA A 269 5.33 19.45 19.45
C ALA A 269 5.30 18.31 20.47
N ARG A 270 6.08 18.42 21.57
CA ARG A 270 6.03 17.47 22.70
C ARG A 270 4.63 17.36 23.28
N LEU A 271 4.04 18.48 23.61
CA LEU A 271 2.68 18.52 24.20
C LEU A 271 1.66 17.87 23.27
N ARG A 272 1.72 18.18 21.95
CA ARG A 272 0.82 17.58 20.96
C ARG A 272 1.07 16.08 20.78
N SER A 273 2.32 15.63 20.79
CA SER A 273 2.67 14.22 20.75
C SER A 273 2.13 13.46 21.96
N GLU A 274 2.35 14.00 23.17
CA GLU A 274 1.83 13.42 24.42
C GLU A 274 0.29 13.39 24.44
N GLN A 275 -0.37 14.45 24.01
CA GLN A 275 -1.82 14.50 23.91
C GLN A 275 -2.37 13.48 22.90
N HIS A 276 -1.73 13.33 21.73
CA HIS A 276 -2.11 12.35 20.73
C HIS A 276 -1.96 10.93 21.26
N LEU A 277 -0.82 10.61 21.90
CA LEU A 277 -0.58 9.30 22.52
C LEU A 277 -1.54 9.03 23.69
N ALA A 278 -1.81 10.02 24.51
CA ALA A 278 -2.78 9.88 25.61
C ALA A 278 -4.21 9.65 25.08
N PHE A 279 -4.58 10.34 24.02
CA PHE A 279 -5.86 10.16 23.33
C PHE A 279 -5.96 8.76 22.71
N ALA A 280 -4.93 8.31 21.98
CA ALA A 280 -4.88 6.98 21.39
C ALA A 280 -5.00 5.88 22.47
N ARG A 281 -4.26 6.01 23.60
CA ARG A 281 -4.37 5.08 24.73
C ARG A 281 -5.77 5.06 25.34
N ARG A 282 -6.41 6.24 25.46
CA ARG A 282 -7.79 6.33 25.97
C ARG A 282 -8.76 5.62 25.03
N LEU A 283 -8.61 5.81 23.72
CA LEU A 283 -9.45 5.10 22.74
C LEU A 283 -9.24 3.58 22.83
N LEU A 284 -7.99 3.12 22.90
CA LEU A 284 -7.69 1.71 23.06
C LEU A 284 -8.24 1.13 24.36
N SER A 285 -8.27 1.88 25.45
CA SER A 285 -8.88 1.41 26.71
C SER A 285 -10.41 1.28 26.61
N ALA A 286 -11.05 2.10 25.80
CA ALA A 286 -12.49 2.10 25.56
C ALA A 286 -12.94 1.19 24.39
N ARG A 287 -12.02 0.52 23.74
CA ARG A 287 -12.28 -0.25 22.50
C ARG A 287 -13.34 -1.35 22.60
N HIS A 288 -13.57 -1.86 23.82
CA HIS A 288 -14.58 -2.90 24.08
C HIS A 288 -15.87 -2.34 24.69
N GLU A 289 -15.95 -1.01 24.88
CA GLU A 289 -17.18 -0.41 25.34
C GLU A 289 -18.25 -0.44 24.24
N PRO A 290 -19.51 -0.80 24.57
CA PRO A 290 -20.56 -0.82 23.56
C PRO A 290 -20.87 0.59 23.07
N CYS A 291 -20.97 0.76 21.76
CA CYS A 291 -21.45 2.02 21.16
C CYS A 291 -22.98 2.05 21.28
N VAL A 292 -23.48 2.96 22.10
CA VAL A 292 -24.93 3.11 22.39
C VAL A 292 -25.32 4.56 22.21
N THR A 293 -26.41 4.80 21.48
CA THR A 293 -26.98 6.15 21.32
C THR A 293 -27.62 6.65 22.63
N ALA A 294 -27.91 7.94 22.71
CA ALA A 294 -28.52 8.54 23.92
C ALA A 294 -29.89 7.95 24.29
N ASP A 295 -30.60 7.39 23.33
CA ASP A 295 -31.89 6.69 23.50
C ASP A 295 -31.74 5.15 23.70
N GLY A 296 -30.50 4.67 23.87
CA GLY A 296 -30.23 3.28 24.25
C GLY A 296 -30.09 2.29 23.08
N VAL A 297 -30.03 2.76 21.83
CA VAL A 297 -29.86 1.88 20.66
C VAL A 297 -28.40 1.49 20.50
N HIS A 298 -28.11 0.20 20.42
CA HIS A 298 -26.78 -0.33 20.12
C HIS A 298 -26.42 -0.14 18.64
N ILE A 299 -25.26 0.44 18.37
CA ILE A 299 -24.69 0.63 17.04
C ILE A 299 -23.44 -0.25 16.91
N ALA A 300 -23.44 -1.19 15.98
CA ALA A 300 -22.27 -2.00 15.70
C ALA A 300 -21.23 -1.15 14.92
N LEU A 301 -20.04 -0.97 15.50
CA LEU A 301 -18.93 -0.29 14.87
C LEU A 301 -18.10 -1.32 14.09
N LYS A 302 -18.06 -1.20 12.76
CA LYS A 302 -17.32 -2.09 11.88
C LYS A 302 -16.27 -1.33 11.10
N ALA A 303 -15.17 -2.01 10.78
CA ALA A 303 -14.09 -1.41 10.01
C ALA A 303 -14.39 -1.38 8.51
N ASN A 304 -13.83 -0.39 7.83
CA ASN A 304 -13.68 -0.34 6.39
C ASN A 304 -12.22 -0.70 6.07
N VAL A 305 -11.99 -1.77 5.32
CA VAL A 305 -10.70 -2.42 5.13
C VAL A 305 -10.40 -2.52 3.63
N GLU A 306 -9.19 -2.14 3.25
CA GLU A 306 -8.68 -2.25 1.89
C GLU A 306 -7.64 -3.38 1.78
N LEU A 307 -6.81 -3.53 2.81
CA LEU A 307 -5.78 -4.56 2.89
C LEU A 307 -6.09 -5.54 4.03
N PRO A 308 -5.85 -6.85 3.86
CA PRO A 308 -6.09 -7.83 4.91
C PRO A 308 -5.35 -7.56 6.24
N ALA A 309 -4.13 -6.94 6.22
CA ALA A 309 -3.43 -6.53 7.45
C ALA A 309 -4.23 -5.54 8.30
N GLU A 310 -5.03 -4.69 7.66
CA GLU A 310 -5.90 -3.74 8.37
C GLU A 310 -7.01 -4.47 9.14
N ALA A 311 -7.40 -5.69 8.75
CA ALA A 311 -8.38 -6.48 9.47
C ALA A 311 -7.88 -6.87 10.88
N ILE A 312 -6.60 -7.21 11.01
CA ILE A 312 -5.97 -7.51 12.31
C ILE A 312 -5.95 -6.27 13.18
N LEU A 313 -5.53 -5.12 12.62
CA LEU A 313 -5.52 -3.84 13.32
C LEU A 313 -6.93 -3.42 13.73
N ALA A 314 -7.92 -3.62 12.86
CA ALA A 314 -9.32 -3.32 13.16
C ALA A 314 -9.83 -4.11 14.37
N ALA A 315 -9.52 -5.41 14.44
CA ALA A 315 -9.85 -6.27 15.58
C ALA A 315 -9.15 -5.78 16.86
N ASP A 316 -7.87 -5.43 16.78
CA ASP A 316 -7.11 -4.90 17.92
C ASP A 316 -7.66 -3.55 18.42
N HIS A 317 -8.27 -2.75 17.54
CA HIS A 317 -8.93 -1.49 17.88
C HIS A 317 -10.40 -1.65 18.31
N GLY A 318 -10.92 -2.88 18.40
CA GLY A 318 -12.26 -3.20 18.89
C GLY A 318 -13.37 -3.08 17.85
N ALA A 319 -13.04 -3.21 16.57
CA ALA A 319 -14.05 -3.33 15.52
C ALA A 319 -14.90 -4.58 15.73
N GLN A 320 -16.22 -4.45 15.57
CA GLN A 320 -17.20 -5.53 15.66
C GLN A 320 -17.41 -6.17 14.28
N GLY A 321 -16.30 -6.51 13.63
CA GLY A 321 -16.24 -7.08 12.30
C GLY A 321 -15.90 -6.07 11.20
N ILE A 322 -15.96 -6.54 9.95
CA ILE A 322 -15.66 -5.74 8.75
C ILE A 322 -16.99 -5.34 8.08
N GLY A 323 -17.24 -4.03 8.05
CA GLY A 323 -18.41 -3.45 7.38
C GLY A 323 -18.26 -3.38 5.87
N LEU A 324 -17.02 -3.22 5.41
CA LEU A 324 -16.65 -3.20 4.00
C LEU A 324 -15.22 -3.68 3.82
N TYR A 325 -15.03 -4.76 3.05
CA TYR A 325 -13.75 -5.11 2.45
C TYR A 325 -13.78 -4.80 0.95
N ARG A 326 -12.84 -3.96 0.49
CA ARG A 326 -12.71 -3.55 -0.90
C ARG A 326 -11.87 -4.57 -1.67
N THR A 327 -12.52 -5.39 -2.48
CA THR A 327 -11.86 -6.49 -3.21
C THR A 327 -11.10 -6.04 -4.46
N GLU A 328 -11.28 -4.83 -4.93
CA GLU A 328 -10.64 -4.30 -6.13
C GLU A 328 -9.11 -4.27 -6.04
N PHE A 329 -8.54 -4.15 -4.85
CA PHE A 329 -7.08 -4.21 -4.65
C PHE A 329 -6.46 -5.54 -5.12
N LEU A 330 -7.24 -6.61 -5.19
CA LEU A 330 -6.79 -7.88 -5.75
C LEU A 330 -6.60 -7.85 -7.27
N TYR A 331 -7.15 -6.86 -7.94
CA TYR A 331 -7.15 -6.72 -9.40
C TYR A 331 -6.24 -5.59 -9.89
N ILE A 332 -5.92 -4.63 -9.02
CA ILE A 332 -5.04 -3.49 -9.34
C ILE A 332 -3.62 -4.02 -9.51
N ASP A 333 -2.87 -3.42 -10.44
CA ASP A 333 -1.46 -3.71 -10.72
C ASP A 333 -1.15 -5.13 -11.22
N ARG A 334 -2.15 -5.83 -11.75
CA ARG A 334 -1.99 -7.15 -12.35
C ARG A 334 -2.23 -7.15 -13.85
N THR A 335 -1.40 -7.87 -14.58
CA THR A 335 -1.59 -8.18 -16.01
C THR A 335 -2.56 -9.33 -16.23
N THR A 336 -2.72 -10.20 -15.23
CA THR A 336 -3.65 -11.34 -15.22
C THR A 336 -4.67 -11.17 -14.10
N GLN A 337 -5.86 -11.70 -14.30
CA GLN A 337 -6.90 -11.71 -13.27
C GLN A 337 -6.52 -12.64 -12.12
N PRO A 338 -6.86 -12.29 -10.86
CA PRO A 338 -6.60 -13.15 -9.72
C PRO A 338 -7.41 -14.45 -9.83
N THR A 339 -6.76 -15.57 -9.54
CA THR A 339 -7.39 -16.89 -9.54
C THR A 339 -8.40 -17.04 -8.40
N GLU A 340 -9.25 -18.06 -8.46
CA GLU A 340 -10.19 -18.40 -7.39
C GLU A 340 -9.47 -18.68 -6.07
N ASP A 341 -8.32 -19.38 -6.12
CA ASP A 341 -7.56 -19.74 -4.92
C ASP A 341 -6.85 -18.55 -4.29
N GLU A 342 -6.25 -17.64 -5.08
CA GLU A 342 -5.67 -16.41 -4.56
C GLU A 342 -6.71 -15.56 -3.84
N GLN A 343 -7.89 -15.37 -4.43
CA GLN A 343 -8.97 -14.60 -3.82
C GLN A 343 -9.50 -15.29 -2.55
N TYR A 344 -9.68 -16.62 -2.59
CA TYR A 344 -10.13 -17.40 -1.45
C TYR A 344 -9.20 -17.27 -0.25
N GLU A 345 -7.87 -17.40 -0.44
CA GLU A 345 -6.90 -17.30 0.65
C GLU A 345 -6.93 -15.92 1.32
N VAL A 346 -7.07 -14.86 0.54
CA VAL A 346 -7.20 -13.49 1.06
C VAL A 346 -8.50 -13.33 1.87
N TYR A 347 -9.64 -13.75 1.32
CA TYR A 347 -10.93 -13.64 2.03
C TYR A 347 -10.94 -14.50 3.31
N ARG A 348 -10.37 -15.68 3.26
CA ARG A 348 -10.20 -16.55 4.44
C ARG A 348 -9.39 -15.86 5.53
N ALA A 349 -8.23 -15.30 5.18
CA ALA A 349 -7.35 -14.63 6.13
C ALA A 349 -8.06 -13.47 6.85
N ILE A 350 -8.84 -12.66 6.13
CA ILE A 350 -9.63 -11.55 6.69
C ILE A 350 -10.71 -12.07 7.65
N ILE A 351 -11.44 -13.13 7.25
CA ILE A 351 -12.51 -13.71 8.04
C ILE A 351 -11.95 -14.31 9.34
N GLU A 352 -10.85 -15.04 9.24
CA GLU A 352 -10.19 -15.64 10.41
C GLU A 352 -9.62 -14.59 11.38
N ALA A 353 -9.15 -13.44 10.85
CA ALA A 353 -8.59 -12.35 11.66
C ALA A 353 -9.62 -11.68 12.59
N VAL A 354 -10.87 -11.60 12.17
CA VAL A 354 -11.95 -10.94 12.94
C VAL A 354 -12.98 -11.91 13.51
N SER A 355 -12.82 -13.23 13.31
CA SER A 355 -13.74 -14.24 13.82
C SER A 355 -13.92 -14.11 15.35
N PRO A 356 -15.16 -14.19 15.90
CA PRO A 356 -16.41 -14.63 15.26
C PRO A 356 -17.23 -13.53 14.57
N ASP A 357 -16.74 -12.30 14.49
CA ASP A 357 -17.46 -11.15 13.97
C ASP A 357 -17.68 -11.21 12.44
N PRO A 358 -18.74 -10.55 11.92
CA PRO A 358 -19.12 -10.65 10.52
C PRO A 358 -18.19 -9.86 9.59
N VAL A 359 -18.00 -10.38 8.37
CA VAL A 359 -17.25 -9.73 7.29
C VAL A 359 -18.14 -9.48 6.09
N THR A 360 -18.23 -8.21 5.65
CA THR A 360 -18.92 -7.85 4.42
C THR A 360 -17.90 -7.72 3.29
N LEU A 361 -17.93 -8.66 2.34
CA LEU A 361 -17.10 -8.64 1.13
C LEU A 361 -17.85 -7.91 0.02
N ARG A 362 -17.31 -6.78 -0.45
CA ARG A 362 -17.83 -6.08 -1.62
C ARG A 362 -17.27 -6.74 -2.87
N THR A 363 -18.13 -7.05 -3.85
CA THR A 363 -17.65 -7.49 -5.17
C THR A 363 -16.86 -6.36 -5.84
N PHE A 364 -15.96 -6.68 -6.75
CA PHE A 364 -15.05 -5.70 -7.32
C PHE A 364 -15.78 -4.48 -7.91
N ASP A 365 -15.26 -3.29 -7.59
CA ASP A 365 -15.72 -2.01 -8.11
C ASP A 365 -14.65 -1.43 -9.04
N ILE A 366 -14.45 -2.09 -10.17
CA ILE A 366 -13.47 -1.76 -11.21
C ILE A 366 -14.19 -1.12 -12.39
N GLY A 367 -13.55 -0.17 -13.04
CA GLY A 367 -14.04 0.55 -14.20
C GLY A 367 -13.87 2.06 -14.07
N GLY A 368 -14.00 2.76 -15.16
CA GLY A 368 -13.84 4.20 -15.19
C GLY A 368 -12.41 4.67 -15.03
N ASP A 369 -12.11 5.21 -13.89
CA ASP A 369 -10.83 5.77 -13.47
C ASP A 369 -9.92 4.77 -12.74
N LYS A 370 -10.45 3.59 -12.41
CA LYS A 370 -9.69 2.55 -11.71
C LYS A 370 -9.18 1.52 -12.71
N PHE A 371 -7.91 1.64 -13.05
CA PHE A 371 -7.25 0.77 -14.02
C PHE A 371 -6.99 -0.62 -13.46
N ALA A 372 -7.63 -1.61 -14.08
CA ALA A 372 -7.14 -2.97 -14.05
C ALA A 372 -6.73 -3.35 -15.47
N SER A 373 -5.44 -3.40 -15.75
CA SER A 373 -4.90 -3.75 -17.07
C SER A 373 -5.35 -5.12 -17.56
N SER A 374 -5.81 -5.98 -16.64
CA SER A 374 -6.40 -7.27 -16.93
C SER A 374 -7.81 -7.22 -17.50
N PHE A 375 -8.49 -6.05 -17.46
CA PHE A 375 -9.82 -5.84 -18.05
C PHE A 375 -9.70 -4.97 -19.29
N GLN A 376 -10.16 -5.46 -20.45
CA GLN A 376 -10.28 -4.65 -21.66
C GLN A 376 -11.55 -3.81 -21.57
N ILE A 377 -11.45 -2.63 -20.94
CA ILE A 377 -12.58 -1.70 -20.82
C ILE A 377 -12.44 -0.64 -21.92
N PRO A 378 -13.45 -0.46 -22.80
CA PRO A 378 -13.43 0.61 -23.79
C PRO A 378 -13.40 1.99 -23.13
N ALA A 379 -12.71 2.94 -23.75
CA ALA A 379 -12.75 4.32 -23.30
C ALA A 379 -14.17 4.89 -23.43
N GLU A 380 -14.67 5.49 -22.35
CA GLU A 380 -16.01 6.09 -22.28
C GLU A 380 -15.94 7.58 -21.94
N MET A 381 -16.93 8.35 -22.36
CA MET A 381 -16.98 9.80 -22.07
C MET A 381 -17.24 10.12 -20.59
N ASN A 382 -17.96 9.26 -19.87
CA ASN A 382 -18.25 9.36 -18.44
C ASN A 382 -17.96 8.02 -17.74
N PRO A 383 -16.68 7.68 -17.53
CA PRO A 383 -16.30 6.38 -17.01
C PRO A 383 -16.88 6.07 -15.63
N ALA A 384 -17.05 7.07 -14.78
CA ALA A 384 -17.58 6.90 -13.42
C ALA A 384 -19.03 6.36 -13.39
N LEU A 385 -19.82 6.65 -14.41
CA LEU A 385 -21.22 6.21 -14.57
C LEU A 385 -21.40 5.14 -15.67
N GLY A 386 -20.31 4.74 -16.31
CA GLY A 386 -20.29 3.82 -17.45
C GLY A 386 -20.21 2.35 -17.06
N LEU A 387 -19.40 1.59 -17.82
CA LEU A 387 -19.19 0.15 -17.64
C LEU A 387 -18.23 -0.11 -16.47
N ARG A 388 -18.77 -0.28 -15.28
CA ARG A 388 -18.02 -0.56 -14.06
C ARG A 388 -18.79 -1.45 -13.10
N ALA A 389 -18.12 -1.95 -12.07
CA ALA A 389 -18.68 -2.68 -10.93
C ALA A 389 -19.66 -3.79 -11.40
N VAL A 390 -20.89 -3.83 -10.88
CA VAL A 390 -21.89 -4.84 -11.24
C VAL A 390 -22.16 -4.92 -12.75
N ARG A 391 -22.11 -3.80 -13.46
CA ARG A 391 -22.34 -3.80 -14.92
C ARG A 391 -21.23 -4.52 -15.66
N LEU A 392 -19.97 -4.29 -15.25
CA LEU A 392 -18.81 -5.00 -15.77
C LEU A 392 -18.85 -6.48 -15.37
N ALA A 393 -19.19 -6.76 -14.13
CA ALA A 393 -19.32 -8.11 -13.61
C ALA A 393 -20.34 -8.95 -14.39
N LEU A 394 -21.52 -8.39 -14.70
CA LEU A 394 -22.55 -9.06 -15.50
C LEU A 394 -22.16 -9.22 -16.96
N ARG A 395 -21.31 -8.34 -17.49
CA ARG A 395 -20.78 -8.44 -18.86
C ARG A 395 -19.65 -9.46 -18.99
N GLN A 396 -18.93 -9.74 -17.89
CA GLN A 396 -17.85 -10.72 -17.83
C GLN A 396 -18.16 -11.80 -16.76
N PRO A 397 -19.17 -12.64 -17.00
CA PRO A 397 -19.69 -13.55 -15.99
C PRO A 397 -18.65 -14.57 -15.48
N GLU A 398 -17.70 -14.99 -16.30
CA GLU A 398 -16.67 -15.96 -15.88
C GLU A 398 -15.73 -15.39 -14.81
N VAL A 399 -15.35 -14.12 -14.95
CA VAL A 399 -14.54 -13.41 -13.95
C VAL A 399 -15.34 -13.25 -12.66
N PHE A 400 -16.60 -12.85 -12.80
CA PHE A 400 -17.46 -12.67 -11.65
C PHE A 400 -17.76 -13.99 -10.92
N LEU A 401 -18.00 -15.07 -11.66
CA LEU A 401 -18.17 -16.41 -11.07
C LEU A 401 -16.93 -16.88 -10.30
N THR A 402 -15.73 -16.55 -10.78
CA THR A 402 -14.49 -16.85 -10.08
C THR A 402 -14.45 -16.14 -8.73
N GLN A 403 -14.79 -14.84 -8.67
CA GLN A 403 -14.89 -14.11 -7.41
C GLN A 403 -15.98 -14.65 -6.49
N LEU A 404 -17.17 -14.90 -7.02
CA LEU A 404 -18.30 -15.45 -6.23
C LEU A 404 -17.98 -16.81 -5.63
N ARG A 405 -17.32 -17.72 -6.37
CA ARG A 405 -16.88 -19.01 -5.82
C ARG A 405 -15.86 -18.82 -4.70
N ALA A 406 -14.90 -17.91 -4.86
CA ALA A 406 -13.94 -17.61 -3.78
C ALA A 406 -14.63 -17.09 -2.51
N MET A 407 -15.58 -16.15 -2.66
CA MET A 407 -16.38 -15.63 -1.52
C MET A 407 -17.23 -16.71 -0.85
N LEU A 408 -17.89 -17.56 -1.64
CA LEU A 408 -18.67 -18.69 -1.14
C LEU A 408 -17.77 -19.67 -0.36
N ARG A 409 -16.64 -20.09 -0.92
CA ARG A 409 -15.65 -20.96 -0.24
C ARG A 409 -15.19 -20.35 1.09
N ALA A 410 -14.87 -19.08 1.10
CA ALA A 410 -14.42 -18.37 2.29
C ALA A 410 -15.49 -18.34 3.39
N SER A 411 -16.78 -18.40 3.05
CA SER A 411 -17.87 -18.43 4.02
C SER A 411 -17.86 -19.64 4.95
N ALA A 412 -17.14 -20.71 4.59
CA ALA A 412 -16.98 -21.87 5.47
C ALA A 412 -16.22 -21.53 6.77
N HIS A 413 -15.46 -20.41 6.79
CA HIS A 413 -14.58 -20.02 7.89
C HIS A 413 -15.18 -18.99 8.85
N GLY A 414 -16.31 -18.36 8.54
CA GLY A 414 -16.94 -17.38 9.43
C GLY A 414 -18.22 -16.76 8.89
N ASP A 415 -18.71 -15.69 9.52
CA ASP A 415 -19.92 -14.98 9.09
C ASP A 415 -19.60 -14.02 7.95
N VAL A 416 -20.01 -14.38 6.73
CA VAL A 416 -19.76 -13.63 5.50
C VAL A 416 -21.04 -13.03 4.95
N ARG A 417 -20.95 -11.80 4.49
CA ARG A 417 -21.99 -11.09 3.73
C ARG A 417 -21.42 -10.65 2.40
N ILE A 418 -22.20 -10.74 1.34
CA ILE A 418 -21.79 -10.25 0.01
C ILE A 418 -22.51 -8.94 -0.28
N MET A 419 -21.77 -7.93 -0.73
CA MET A 419 -22.31 -6.62 -1.07
C MET A 419 -22.00 -6.24 -2.50
N ILE A 420 -23.01 -5.75 -3.23
CA ILE A 420 -22.92 -5.41 -4.63
C ILE A 420 -22.86 -3.89 -4.79
N PRO A 421 -21.79 -3.34 -5.40
CA PRO A 421 -21.67 -1.91 -5.69
C PRO A 421 -22.41 -1.50 -6.95
N MET A 422 -22.73 -0.22 -7.08
CA MET A 422 -23.23 0.46 -8.28
C MET A 422 -24.55 -0.10 -8.88
N VAL A 423 -25.36 -0.78 -8.08
CA VAL A 423 -26.65 -1.33 -8.51
C VAL A 423 -27.63 -0.21 -8.85
N ALA A 424 -28.17 -0.22 -10.05
CA ALA A 424 -29.12 0.77 -10.55
C ALA A 424 -30.50 0.18 -10.90
N SER A 425 -30.64 -1.15 -11.02
CA SER A 425 -31.89 -1.82 -11.37
C SER A 425 -32.10 -3.12 -10.61
N VAL A 426 -33.37 -3.47 -10.42
CA VAL A 426 -33.77 -4.76 -9.81
C VAL A 426 -33.28 -5.95 -10.65
N HIS A 427 -33.21 -5.75 -11.97
CA HIS A 427 -32.73 -6.78 -12.87
C HIS A 427 -31.27 -7.17 -12.56
N GLU A 428 -30.40 -6.19 -12.30
CA GLU A 428 -29.00 -6.43 -11.92
C GLU A 428 -28.94 -7.29 -10.65
N MET A 429 -29.71 -6.98 -9.60
CA MET A 429 -29.73 -7.78 -8.37
C MET A 429 -30.20 -9.21 -8.61
N ARG A 430 -31.21 -9.41 -9.44
CA ARG A 430 -31.72 -10.76 -9.78
C ARG A 430 -30.71 -11.57 -10.57
N GLU A 431 -30.01 -10.95 -11.53
CA GLU A 431 -28.94 -11.60 -12.27
C GLU A 431 -27.75 -11.97 -11.36
N VAL A 432 -27.35 -11.09 -10.44
CA VAL A 432 -26.34 -11.42 -9.43
C VAL A 432 -26.76 -12.62 -8.58
N ARG A 433 -28.00 -12.64 -8.07
CA ARG A 433 -28.51 -13.75 -7.28
C ARG A 433 -28.49 -15.07 -8.08
N ARG A 434 -28.83 -15.03 -9.39
CA ARG A 434 -28.74 -16.16 -10.28
C ARG A 434 -27.30 -16.67 -10.44
N LEU A 435 -26.33 -15.76 -10.57
CA LEU A 435 -24.90 -16.11 -10.68
C LEU A 435 -24.34 -16.68 -9.38
N ILE A 436 -24.77 -16.17 -8.20
CA ILE A 436 -24.43 -16.73 -6.90
C ILE A 436 -24.94 -18.18 -6.80
N ALA A 437 -26.18 -18.43 -7.17
CA ALA A 437 -26.75 -19.78 -7.18
C ALA A 437 -25.99 -20.71 -8.13
N HIS A 438 -25.57 -20.21 -9.30
CA HIS A 438 -24.76 -20.97 -10.24
C HIS A 438 -23.36 -21.28 -9.68
N ALA A 439 -22.69 -20.31 -9.07
CA ALA A 439 -21.41 -20.51 -8.38
C ALA A 439 -21.50 -21.55 -7.24
N ALA A 440 -22.57 -21.50 -6.45
CA ALA A 440 -22.86 -22.47 -5.41
C ALA A 440 -23.04 -23.89 -5.96
N GLU A 441 -23.75 -24.03 -7.09
CA GLU A 441 -23.90 -25.33 -7.73
C GLU A 441 -22.58 -25.90 -8.26
N GLN A 442 -21.75 -25.05 -8.86
CA GLN A 442 -20.40 -25.46 -9.29
C GLN A 442 -19.55 -25.96 -8.12
N LEU A 443 -19.65 -25.31 -6.95
CA LEU A 443 -18.93 -25.76 -5.74
C LEU A 443 -19.49 -27.09 -5.18
N ARG A 444 -20.81 -27.29 -5.21
CA ARG A 444 -21.42 -28.55 -4.81
C ARG A 444 -20.95 -29.72 -5.67
N VAL A 445 -20.95 -29.53 -6.99
CA VAL A 445 -20.43 -30.52 -7.94
C VAL A 445 -18.96 -30.84 -7.66
N ARG A 446 -18.16 -29.85 -7.27
CA ARG A 446 -16.76 -30.02 -6.89
C ARG A 446 -16.55 -30.59 -5.47
N GLY A 447 -17.60 -30.77 -4.68
CA GLY A 447 -17.52 -31.23 -3.29
C GLY A 447 -16.83 -30.23 -2.32
N VAL A 448 -16.87 -28.92 -2.65
CA VAL A 448 -16.23 -27.89 -1.84
C VAL A 448 -17.24 -27.33 -0.82
N SER A 449 -16.82 -27.22 0.44
CA SER A 449 -17.64 -26.72 1.53
C SER A 449 -17.84 -25.20 1.46
N PHE A 450 -19.08 -24.76 1.69
CA PHE A 450 -19.46 -23.33 1.83
C PHE A 450 -20.78 -23.21 2.60
N LYS A 451 -21.15 -22.01 3.03
CA LYS A 451 -22.46 -21.75 3.65
C LYS A 451 -23.55 -21.58 2.57
N GLU A 452 -24.60 -22.36 2.68
CA GLU A 452 -25.72 -22.36 1.70
C GLU A 452 -26.51 -21.03 1.68
N SER A 453 -26.58 -20.32 2.80
CA SER A 453 -27.26 -19.05 2.90
C SER A 453 -26.29 -17.97 3.36
N ILE A 454 -26.00 -17.02 2.47
CA ILE A 454 -25.16 -15.87 2.72
C ILE A 454 -26.00 -14.61 2.46
N PRO A 455 -26.07 -13.65 3.42
CA PRO A 455 -26.78 -12.40 3.19
C PRO A 455 -26.22 -11.64 1.98
N LEU A 456 -27.09 -11.24 1.06
CA LEU A 456 -26.76 -10.47 -0.14
C LEU A 456 -27.30 -9.06 -0.01
N GLY A 457 -26.39 -8.09 0.09
CA GLY A 457 -26.74 -6.66 0.17
C GLY A 457 -26.29 -5.88 -1.06
N MET A 458 -26.65 -4.61 -1.09
CA MET A 458 -26.21 -3.68 -2.14
C MET A 458 -25.85 -2.32 -1.56
N MET A 459 -25.03 -1.56 -2.30
CA MET A 459 -24.75 -0.17 -1.95
C MET A 459 -25.81 0.77 -2.51
N ILE A 460 -26.25 1.70 -1.67
CA ILE A 460 -27.08 2.84 -2.06
C ILE A 460 -26.11 4.00 -2.36
N GLU A 461 -25.66 4.11 -3.59
CA GLU A 461 -24.64 5.08 -4.01
C GLU A 461 -24.94 5.70 -5.40
N VAL A 462 -25.95 5.20 -6.10
CA VAL A 462 -26.47 5.81 -7.33
C VAL A 462 -27.88 6.34 -7.08
N PRO A 463 -28.30 7.44 -7.74
CA PRO A 463 -29.61 8.05 -7.52
C PRO A 463 -30.78 7.07 -7.65
N ALA A 464 -30.74 6.18 -8.64
CA ALA A 464 -31.79 5.17 -8.87
C ALA A 464 -31.95 4.25 -7.65
N ALA A 465 -30.85 3.84 -7.01
CA ALA A 465 -30.88 2.98 -5.82
C ALA A 465 -31.55 3.70 -4.64
N ALA A 466 -31.25 4.99 -4.45
CA ALA A 466 -31.86 5.79 -3.38
C ALA A 466 -33.37 5.98 -3.58
N VAL A 467 -33.80 6.33 -4.80
CA VAL A 467 -35.21 6.58 -5.11
C VAL A 467 -36.05 5.29 -5.04
N MET A 468 -35.46 4.13 -5.38
CA MET A 468 -36.15 2.84 -5.44
C MET A 468 -35.79 1.93 -4.25
N ALA A 469 -35.30 2.48 -3.14
CA ALA A 469 -34.84 1.69 -2.01
C ALA A 469 -35.92 0.76 -1.42
N ASP A 470 -37.17 1.16 -1.44
CA ASP A 470 -38.32 0.35 -1.01
C ASP A 470 -38.55 -0.89 -1.90
N VAL A 471 -38.26 -0.77 -3.19
CA VAL A 471 -38.34 -1.89 -4.15
C VAL A 471 -37.15 -2.82 -3.94
N PHE A 472 -35.93 -2.26 -3.80
CA PHE A 472 -34.72 -3.02 -3.55
C PHE A 472 -34.73 -3.75 -2.21
N ALA A 473 -35.42 -3.23 -1.19
CA ALA A 473 -35.59 -3.90 0.10
C ALA A 473 -36.28 -5.28 0.02
N ARG A 474 -36.92 -5.59 -1.11
CA ARG A 474 -37.50 -6.92 -1.37
C ARG A 474 -36.52 -7.89 -2.00
N GLU A 475 -35.40 -7.38 -2.51
CA GLU A 475 -34.39 -8.14 -3.26
C GLU A 475 -33.06 -8.23 -2.51
N ALA A 476 -32.78 -7.35 -1.56
CA ALA A 476 -31.55 -7.30 -0.80
C ALA A 476 -31.83 -7.56 0.70
N ASP A 477 -30.90 -8.28 1.35
CA ASP A 477 -30.98 -8.61 2.77
C ASP A 477 -30.49 -7.44 3.67
N PHE A 478 -29.69 -6.55 3.11
CA PHE A 478 -29.20 -5.33 3.78
C PHE A 478 -28.76 -4.27 2.77
N PHE A 479 -28.65 -3.04 3.24
CA PHE A 479 -28.10 -1.92 2.49
C PHE A 479 -26.82 -1.40 3.14
N SER A 480 -25.89 -0.93 2.29
CA SER A 480 -24.79 -0.07 2.68
C SER A 480 -24.99 1.28 2.02
N VAL A 481 -24.93 2.36 2.80
CA VAL A 481 -25.10 3.72 2.26
C VAL A 481 -23.72 4.32 2.06
N GLY A 482 -23.42 4.70 0.82
CA GLY A 482 -22.15 5.29 0.41
C GLY A 482 -22.18 6.82 0.43
#